data_921cefe7f130a0ac8c93bc7c61fa045d
#
_entry.id   921cefe7f130a0ac8c93bc7c61fa045d
#
_cell.length_a   1.000
_cell.length_b   1.000
_cell.length_c   1.000
_cell.angle_alpha   90.00
_cell.angle_beta   90.00
_cell.angle_gamma   90.00
#
_symmetry.space_group_name_H-M   'P 1'
#
loop_
_entity.id
_entity.type
_entity.pdbx_description
1 polymer ?
#
loop_
_entity_poly.entity_id
_entity_poly.type
_entity_poly.pdbx_seq_one_letter_code
_entity_poly.pdbx_strand_id
1 'polypeptide(L)'
;FPIVVAIVVSLLLPPVAALMGCLCLGNLFEVSGVTARLSDTAQNALINIVTIFLATGTGLTMSGDKFLRIQTIEIICLGLIAFAAGTAGGVLFGQIMRIASGNKINPLIGSAGVSAVPMAARVSQVVGLKDNPSNYLLMQAMGPNVAGVIGTAVAAGTMLAQFGG
;
A
#
# COMPACT_ATOMS: atom_id res chain seq x y z
N PHE A 1 -2.86 15.64 11.17
CA PHE A 1 -3.15 14.19 11.22
C PHE A 1 -1.87 13.34 11.06
N PRO A 2 -1.05 13.44 9.99
CA PRO A 2 0.10 12.54 9.77
C PRO A 2 1.13 12.57 10.91
N ILE A 3 1.43 13.74 11.45
CA ILE A 3 2.42 13.90 12.54
C ILE A 3 1.98 13.15 13.80
N VAL A 4 0.71 13.27 14.20
CA VAL A 4 0.19 12.57 15.38
C VAL A 4 0.23 11.06 15.17
N VAL A 5 -0.20 10.59 13.99
CA VAL A 5 -0.12 9.17 13.63
C VAL A 5 1.32 8.67 13.65
N ALA A 6 2.25 9.43 13.06
CA ALA A 6 3.65 9.05 13.04
C ALA A 6 4.25 8.93 14.45
N ILE A 7 3.95 9.88 15.33
CA ILE A 7 4.44 9.84 16.73
C ILE A 7 3.87 8.63 17.46
N VAL A 8 2.54 8.43 17.41
CA VAL A 8 1.89 7.32 18.12
C VAL A 8 2.38 5.96 17.61
N VAL A 9 2.39 5.78 16.29
CA VAL A 9 2.81 4.51 15.68
C VAL A 9 4.29 4.25 15.91
N SER A 10 5.16 5.26 15.80
CA SER A 10 6.61 5.09 16.02
C SER A 10 6.96 4.79 17.48
N LEU A 11 6.19 5.30 18.43
CA LEU A 11 6.37 4.98 19.85
C LEU A 11 5.93 3.56 20.18
N LEU A 12 4.86 3.08 19.54
CA LEU A 12 4.36 1.72 19.74
C LEU A 12 5.20 0.67 18.98
N LEU A 13 5.67 1.02 17.80
CA LEU A 13 6.35 0.12 16.88
C LEU A 13 7.58 0.82 16.24
N PRO A 14 8.72 0.88 16.93
CA PRO A 14 9.92 1.54 16.43
C PRO A 14 10.37 1.14 15.01
N PRO A 15 10.25 -0.12 14.57
CA PRO A 15 10.64 -0.53 13.20
C PRO A 15 9.87 0.19 12.10
N VAL A 16 8.68 0.73 12.40
CA VAL A 16 7.81 1.41 11.43
C VAL A 16 8.13 2.91 11.32
N ALA A 17 8.97 3.45 12.21
CA ALA A 17 9.27 4.88 12.29
C ALA A 17 9.78 5.49 10.97
N ALA A 18 10.64 4.77 10.24
CA ALA A 18 11.17 5.23 8.96
C ALA A 18 10.05 5.40 7.91
N LEU A 19 9.11 4.46 7.83
CA LEU A 19 7.97 4.52 6.91
C LEU A 19 7.05 5.69 7.27
N MET A 20 6.76 5.87 8.55
CA MET A 20 5.95 6.99 9.04
C MET A 20 6.63 8.34 8.79
N GLY A 21 7.95 8.42 8.94
CA GLY A 21 8.74 9.59 8.59
C GLY A 21 8.62 9.96 7.11
N CYS A 22 8.73 9.00 6.21
CA CYS A 22 8.53 9.20 4.77
C CYS A 22 7.10 9.68 4.44
N LEU A 23 6.08 9.13 5.11
CA LEU A 23 4.69 9.57 4.96
C LEU A 23 4.52 11.05 5.38
N CYS A 24 5.10 11.42 6.52
CA CYS A 24 5.07 12.81 7.02
C CYS A 24 5.80 13.76 6.08
N LEU A 25 6.96 13.36 5.56
CA LEU A 25 7.74 14.15 4.61
C LEU A 25 6.97 14.38 3.31
N GLY A 26 6.38 13.33 2.76
CA GLY A 26 5.55 13.44 1.55
C GLY A 26 4.33 14.34 1.77
N ASN A 27 3.66 14.23 2.90
CA ASN A 27 2.55 15.11 3.27
C ASN A 27 3.00 16.56 3.46
N LEU A 28 4.18 16.79 4.05
CA LEU A 28 4.75 18.13 4.19
C LEU A 28 5.02 18.78 2.83
N PHE A 29 5.57 18.04 1.87
CA PHE A 29 5.79 18.54 0.51
C PHE A 29 4.49 18.96 -0.17
N GLU A 30 3.42 18.21 0.01
CA GLU A 30 2.12 18.49 -0.61
C GLU A 30 1.41 19.66 0.06
N VAL A 31 1.35 19.66 1.41
CA VAL A 31 0.53 20.64 2.16
C VAL A 31 1.21 22.00 2.31
N SER A 32 2.54 22.08 2.24
CA SER A 32 3.26 23.35 2.43
C SER A 32 2.99 24.38 1.32
N GLY A 33 2.58 23.93 0.14
CA GLY A 33 2.29 24.79 -1.01
C GLY A 33 3.51 25.47 -1.65
N VAL A 34 4.67 25.46 -0.97
CA VAL A 34 5.90 26.10 -1.49
C VAL A 34 6.89 25.10 -2.07
N THR A 35 6.64 23.81 -1.89
CA THR A 35 7.51 22.69 -2.31
C THR A 35 6.90 21.86 -3.45
N ALA A 36 6.01 22.43 -4.27
CA ALA A 36 5.33 21.73 -5.37
C ALA A 36 6.31 20.99 -6.31
N ARG A 37 7.46 21.61 -6.61
CA ARG A 37 8.51 20.99 -7.42
C ARG A 37 9.14 19.74 -6.75
N LEU A 38 9.29 19.76 -5.43
CA LEU A 38 9.83 18.61 -4.69
C LEU A 38 8.78 17.50 -4.59
N SER A 39 7.52 17.85 -4.41
CA SER A 39 6.39 16.90 -4.45
C SER A 39 6.33 16.19 -5.81
N ASP A 40 6.39 16.94 -6.91
CA ASP A 40 6.41 16.38 -8.26
C ASP A 40 7.64 15.47 -8.49
N THR A 41 8.82 15.90 -8.07
CA THR A 41 10.04 15.10 -8.20
C THR A 41 9.94 13.80 -7.40
N ALA A 42 9.38 13.84 -6.20
CA ALA A 42 9.21 12.66 -5.35
C ALA A 42 8.21 11.65 -5.97
N GLN A 43 7.13 12.16 -6.52
CA GLN A 43 6.07 11.33 -7.12
C GLN A 43 6.43 10.74 -8.48
N ASN A 44 7.37 11.30 -9.20
CA ASN A 44 7.74 10.90 -10.55
C ASN A 44 9.19 10.41 -10.65
N ALA A 45 10.17 11.29 -10.53
CA ALA A 45 11.57 10.93 -10.75
C ALA A 45 12.13 10.05 -9.63
N LEU A 46 11.94 10.44 -8.38
CA LEU A 46 12.53 9.74 -7.24
C LEU A 46 11.94 8.33 -7.09
N ILE A 47 10.63 8.15 -7.24
CA ILE A 47 10.01 6.84 -7.14
C ILE A 47 10.52 5.89 -8.23
N ASN A 48 10.75 6.38 -9.45
CA ASN A 48 11.30 5.58 -10.53
C ASN A 48 12.75 5.17 -10.24
N ILE A 49 13.58 6.09 -9.76
CA ILE A 49 14.98 5.82 -9.39
C ILE A 49 15.04 4.78 -8.27
N VAL A 50 14.27 4.99 -7.20
CA VAL A 50 14.22 4.06 -6.06
C VAL A 50 13.71 2.69 -6.50
N THR A 51 12.74 2.62 -7.40
CA THR A 51 12.22 1.36 -7.94
C THR A 51 13.29 0.60 -8.72
N ILE A 52 14.11 1.29 -9.52
CA ILE A 52 15.23 0.67 -10.25
C ILE A 52 16.24 0.06 -9.27
N PHE A 53 16.65 0.82 -8.26
CA PHE A 53 17.59 0.33 -7.25
C PHE A 53 17.02 -0.83 -6.44
N LEU A 54 15.75 -0.74 -6.05
CA LEU A 54 15.05 -1.80 -5.32
C LEU A 54 14.97 -3.08 -6.16
N ALA A 55 14.53 -2.98 -7.41
CA ALA A 55 14.40 -4.12 -8.31
C ALA A 55 15.78 -4.75 -8.61
N THR A 56 16.81 -3.94 -8.83
CA THR A 56 18.17 -4.43 -9.05
C THR A 56 18.72 -5.11 -7.79
N GLY A 57 18.57 -4.47 -6.63
CA GLY A 57 19.02 -5.02 -5.34
C GLY A 57 18.34 -6.34 -5.01
N THR A 58 17.02 -6.42 -5.15
CA THR A 58 16.28 -7.67 -4.95
C THR A 58 16.68 -8.73 -5.98
N GLY A 59 16.85 -8.36 -7.24
CA GLY A 59 17.32 -9.29 -8.29
C GLY A 59 18.69 -9.89 -8.00
N LEU A 60 19.62 -9.09 -7.49
CA LEU A 60 20.96 -9.56 -7.11
C LEU A 60 20.95 -10.54 -5.92
N THR A 61 19.95 -10.47 -5.05
CA THR A 61 19.79 -11.42 -3.93
C THR A 61 19.11 -12.73 -4.34
N MET A 62 18.50 -12.77 -5.53
CA MET A 62 17.83 -13.97 -6.07
C MET A 62 18.84 -14.91 -6.72
N SER A 63 19.59 -15.66 -5.91
CA SER A 63 20.41 -16.78 -6.42
C SER A 63 19.52 -18.01 -6.66
N GLY A 64 19.81 -18.78 -7.73
CA GLY A 64 19.01 -19.97 -8.07
C GLY A 64 18.88 -20.97 -6.93
N ASP A 65 19.94 -21.18 -6.18
CA ASP A 65 19.99 -22.09 -5.02
C ASP A 65 19.06 -21.68 -3.86
N LYS A 66 18.76 -20.39 -3.75
CA LYS A 66 17.85 -19.85 -2.72
C LYS A 66 16.42 -19.74 -3.24
N PHE A 67 16.26 -19.37 -4.50
CA PHE A 67 14.96 -19.10 -5.10
C PHE A 67 14.19 -20.39 -5.45
N LEU A 68 14.91 -21.44 -5.88
CA LEU A 68 14.32 -22.72 -6.25
C LEU A 68 14.12 -23.70 -5.07
N ARG A 69 14.23 -23.23 -3.84
CA ARG A 69 13.87 -24.04 -2.68
C ARG A 69 12.36 -24.19 -2.56
N ILE A 70 11.89 -25.36 -2.16
CA ILE A 70 10.48 -25.65 -1.93
C ILE A 70 9.86 -24.61 -0.99
N GLN A 71 10.54 -24.24 0.08
CA GLN A 71 10.10 -23.22 1.03
C GLN A 71 9.83 -21.85 0.36
N THR A 72 10.67 -21.43 -0.59
CA THR A 72 10.49 -20.16 -1.30
C THR A 72 9.26 -20.22 -2.22
N ILE A 73 9.06 -21.35 -2.88
CA ILE A 73 7.88 -21.56 -3.73
C ILE A 73 6.60 -21.57 -2.87
N GLU A 74 6.63 -22.22 -1.72
CA GLU A 74 5.51 -22.21 -0.76
C GLU A 74 5.19 -20.80 -0.29
N ILE A 75 6.19 -19.97 0.04
CA ILE A 75 6.00 -18.57 0.44
C ILE A 75 5.39 -17.75 -0.70
N ILE A 76 5.83 -17.95 -1.94
CA ILE A 76 5.27 -17.25 -3.10
C ILE A 76 3.80 -17.66 -3.30
N CYS A 77 3.48 -18.94 -3.26
CA CYS A 77 2.10 -19.42 -3.37
C CYS A 77 1.22 -18.88 -2.25
N LEU A 78 1.72 -18.91 -1.01
CA LEU A 78 1.02 -18.37 0.15
C LEU A 78 0.78 -16.85 0.00
N GLY A 79 1.78 -16.11 -0.50
CA GLY A 79 1.67 -14.69 -0.79
C GLY A 79 0.59 -14.37 -1.82
N LEU A 80 0.53 -15.14 -2.91
CA LEU A 80 -0.53 -14.98 -3.92
C LEU A 80 -1.92 -15.22 -3.35
N ILE A 81 -2.09 -16.27 -2.54
CA ILE A 81 -3.36 -16.57 -1.86
C ILE A 81 -3.71 -15.44 -0.88
N ALA A 82 -2.73 -14.95 -0.12
CA ALA A 82 -2.94 -13.85 0.83
C ALA A 82 -3.36 -12.55 0.12
N PHE A 83 -2.76 -12.20 -1.01
CA PHE A 83 -3.17 -11.05 -1.81
C PHE A 83 -4.58 -11.20 -2.38
N ALA A 84 -4.91 -12.39 -2.90
CA ALA A 84 -6.25 -12.68 -3.40
C ALA A 84 -7.30 -12.56 -2.28
N ALA A 85 -7.04 -13.15 -1.13
CA ALA A 85 -7.90 -13.08 0.05
C ALA A 85 -8.04 -11.63 0.58
N GLY A 86 -6.94 -10.88 0.64
CA GLY A 86 -6.93 -9.48 1.04
C GLY A 86 -7.77 -8.60 0.12
N THR A 87 -7.63 -8.79 -1.19
CA THR A 87 -8.43 -8.07 -2.20
C THR A 87 -9.91 -8.42 -2.09
N ALA A 88 -10.24 -9.71 -1.97
CA ALA A 88 -11.62 -10.17 -1.79
C ALA A 88 -12.23 -9.64 -0.49
N GLY A 89 -11.50 -9.72 0.62
CA GLY A 89 -11.91 -9.16 1.91
C GLY A 89 -12.14 -7.65 1.85
N GLY A 90 -11.26 -6.92 1.16
CA GLY A 90 -11.41 -5.49 0.94
C GLY A 90 -12.68 -5.13 0.17
N VAL A 91 -13.01 -5.86 -0.89
CA VAL A 91 -14.27 -5.68 -1.64
C VAL A 91 -15.49 -6.00 -0.78
N LEU A 92 -15.45 -7.07 0.00
CA LEU A 92 -16.53 -7.41 0.94
C LEU A 92 -16.75 -6.30 1.98
N PHE A 93 -15.65 -5.75 2.52
CA PHE A 93 -15.73 -4.62 3.43
C PHE A 93 -16.29 -3.37 2.75
N GLY A 94 -15.87 -3.11 1.51
CA GLY A 94 -16.42 -2.06 0.66
C GLY A 94 -17.92 -2.23 0.41
N GLN A 95 -18.39 -3.47 0.29
CA GLN A 95 -19.82 -3.78 0.15
C GLN A 95 -20.60 -3.46 1.43
N ILE A 96 -20.05 -3.77 2.61
CA ILE A 96 -20.62 -3.39 3.89
C ILE A 96 -20.73 -1.86 4.00
N MET A 97 -19.66 -1.15 3.64
CA MET A 97 -19.66 0.32 3.62
C MET A 97 -20.68 0.90 2.63
N ARG A 98 -20.86 0.26 1.48
CA ARG A 98 -21.89 0.64 0.50
C ARG A 98 -23.28 0.58 1.12
N ILE A 99 -23.60 -0.52 1.79
CA ILE A 99 -24.90 -0.70 2.47
C ILE A 99 -25.10 0.34 3.57
N ALA A 100 -24.08 0.55 4.41
CA ALA A 100 -24.11 1.52 5.50
C ALA A 100 -24.24 2.98 5.03
N SER A 101 -23.70 3.31 3.87
CA SER A 101 -23.70 4.68 3.30
C SER A 101 -24.91 4.96 2.39
N GLY A 102 -25.86 4.04 2.26
CA GLY A 102 -27.00 4.19 1.35
C GLY A 102 -26.61 4.19 -0.12
N ASN A 103 -25.77 3.27 -0.55
CA ASN A 103 -25.28 3.07 -1.92
C ASN A 103 -24.42 4.22 -2.50
N LYS A 104 -23.84 5.07 -1.66
CA LYS A 104 -22.99 6.19 -2.12
C LYS A 104 -21.57 5.78 -2.42
N ILE A 105 -21.09 4.66 -1.89
CA ILE A 105 -19.72 4.18 -2.00
C ILE A 105 -19.68 3.01 -2.99
N ASN A 106 -18.74 3.04 -3.93
CA ASN A 106 -18.50 1.89 -4.81
C ASN A 106 -17.66 0.85 -4.06
N PRO A 107 -18.13 -0.40 -3.91
CA PRO A 107 -17.39 -1.45 -3.17
C PRO A 107 -16.02 -1.76 -3.75
N LEU A 108 -15.80 -1.50 -5.03
CA LEU A 108 -14.55 -1.77 -5.73
C LEU A 108 -13.36 -0.98 -5.16
N ILE A 109 -13.61 0.16 -4.49
CA ILE A 109 -12.53 0.92 -3.82
C ILE A 109 -11.86 0.10 -2.70
N GLY A 110 -12.58 -0.83 -2.09
CA GLY A 110 -12.05 -1.72 -1.06
C GLY A 110 -10.97 -2.67 -1.59
N SER A 111 -10.99 -3.03 -2.89
CA SER A 111 -9.94 -3.85 -3.51
C SER A 111 -8.57 -3.18 -3.49
N ALA A 112 -8.52 -1.85 -3.33
CA ALA A 112 -7.28 -1.09 -3.19
C ALA A 112 -6.69 -1.12 -1.76
N GLY A 113 -7.36 -1.71 -0.78
CA GLY A 113 -6.92 -1.81 0.62
C GLY A 113 -5.73 -2.74 0.86
N VAL A 114 -4.87 -2.93 -0.13
CA VAL A 114 -3.63 -3.70 -0.08
C VAL A 114 -2.43 -2.77 -0.17
N SER A 115 -1.25 -3.25 0.28
CA SER A 115 -0.04 -2.42 0.42
C SER A 115 0.67 -2.05 -0.90
N ALA A 116 0.02 -2.17 -2.04
CA ALA A 116 0.59 -1.86 -3.35
C ALA A 116 0.17 -0.45 -3.83
N VAL A 117 0.78 0.60 -3.28
CA VAL A 117 0.50 2.01 -3.62
C VAL A 117 1.42 2.47 -4.77
N PRO A 118 0.91 3.17 -5.79
CA PRO A 118 -0.50 3.45 -6.12
C PRO A 118 -1.11 2.39 -7.04
N MET A 119 -0.46 1.25 -7.23
CA MET A 119 -0.83 0.25 -8.25
C MET A 119 -2.22 -0.34 -8.00
N ALA A 120 -2.55 -0.70 -6.75
CA ALA A 120 -3.85 -1.29 -6.44
C ALA A 120 -5.00 -0.32 -6.73
N ALA A 121 -4.84 0.97 -6.42
CA ALA A 121 -5.83 1.99 -6.75
C ALA A 121 -6.01 2.16 -8.26
N ARG A 122 -4.90 2.09 -9.04
CA ARG A 122 -4.96 2.12 -10.51
C ARG A 122 -5.68 0.89 -11.08
N VAL A 123 -5.43 -0.29 -10.55
CA VAL A 123 -6.12 -1.52 -10.97
C VAL A 123 -7.62 -1.42 -10.67
N SER A 124 -8.00 -0.95 -9.48
CA SER A 124 -9.41 -0.71 -9.12
C SER A 124 -10.07 0.28 -10.10
N GLN A 125 -9.36 1.35 -10.49
CA GLN A 125 -9.81 2.30 -11.50
C GLN A 125 -10.03 1.64 -12.87
N VAL A 126 -9.06 0.86 -13.35
CA VAL A 126 -9.15 0.19 -14.66
C VAL A 126 -10.31 -0.79 -14.70
N VAL A 127 -10.49 -1.57 -13.63
CA VAL A 127 -11.62 -2.51 -13.51
C VAL A 127 -12.95 -1.76 -13.45
N GLY A 128 -13.03 -0.67 -12.68
CA GLY A 128 -14.23 0.15 -12.57
C GLY A 128 -14.65 0.80 -13.88
N LEU A 129 -13.69 1.28 -14.67
CA LEU A 129 -13.96 1.86 -15.99
C LEU A 129 -14.41 0.84 -17.04
N LYS A 130 -13.98 -0.43 -16.92
CA LYS A 130 -14.47 -1.52 -17.80
C LYS A 130 -15.93 -1.81 -17.56
N ASP A 131 -16.39 -1.73 -16.33
CA ASP A 131 -17.78 -1.94 -15.96
C ASP A 131 -18.65 -0.72 -16.28
N ASN A 132 -18.17 0.46 -15.93
CA ASN A 132 -18.84 1.74 -16.21
C ASN A 132 -17.81 2.83 -16.55
N PRO A 133 -17.75 3.29 -17.82
CA PRO A 133 -16.80 4.29 -18.29
C PRO A 133 -16.86 5.66 -17.58
N SER A 134 -17.96 5.96 -16.91
CA SER A 134 -18.14 7.19 -16.14
C SER A 134 -17.64 7.11 -14.71
N ASN A 135 -17.21 5.92 -14.26
CA ASN A 135 -16.90 5.64 -12.86
C ASN A 135 -15.42 5.83 -12.55
N TYR A 136 -15.03 7.04 -12.23
CA TYR A 136 -13.67 7.39 -11.83
C TYR A 136 -13.45 7.12 -10.34
N LEU A 137 -12.74 6.03 -10.03
CA LEU A 137 -12.52 5.54 -8.66
C LEU A 137 -11.15 5.88 -8.08
N LEU A 138 -10.20 6.34 -8.89
CA LEU A 138 -8.80 6.46 -8.51
C LEU A 138 -8.60 7.25 -7.21
N MET A 139 -9.19 8.43 -7.12
CA MET A 139 -9.04 9.30 -5.95
C MET A 139 -9.65 8.67 -4.68
N GLN A 140 -10.81 8.03 -4.82
CA GLN A 140 -11.47 7.36 -3.69
C GLN A 140 -10.73 6.08 -3.28
N ALA A 141 -10.15 5.35 -4.24
CA ALA A 141 -9.38 4.14 -3.99
C ALA A 141 -8.00 4.42 -3.35
N MET A 142 -7.46 5.63 -3.50
CA MET A 142 -6.19 6.02 -2.86
C MET A 142 -6.28 6.02 -1.33
N GLY A 143 -7.42 6.40 -0.75
CA GLY A 143 -7.62 6.37 0.71
C GLY A 143 -7.41 4.98 1.31
N PRO A 144 -8.22 3.97 0.94
CA PRO A 144 -8.01 2.59 1.35
C PRO A 144 -6.62 2.05 1.01
N ASN A 145 -6.03 2.46 -0.12
CA ASN A 145 -4.71 2.01 -0.54
C ASN A 145 -3.59 2.50 0.40
N VAL A 146 -3.60 3.77 0.80
CA VAL A 146 -2.66 4.31 1.80
C VAL A 146 -2.90 3.67 3.17
N ALA A 147 -4.16 3.50 3.57
CA ALA A 147 -4.51 2.81 4.82
C ALA A 147 -3.97 1.37 4.84
N GLY A 148 -4.02 0.66 3.70
CA GLY A 148 -3.47 -0.68 3.54
C GLY A 148 -1.96 -0.74 3.77
N VAL A 149 -1.19 0.24 3.31
CA VAL A 149 0.26 0.33 3.57
C VAL A 149 0.53 0.50 5.06
N ILE A 150 -0.15 1.45 5.69
CA ILE A 150 0.03 1.71 7.14
C ILE A 150 -0.34 0.46 7.94
N GLY A 151 -1.48 -0.16 7.65
CA GLY A 151 -1.95 -1.37 8.33
C GLY A 151 -0.98 -2.55 8.17
N THR A 152 -0.47 -2.77 6.96
CA THR A 152 0.51 -3.84 6.68
C THR A 152 1.82 -3.59 7.42
N ALA A 153 2.32 -2.35 7.46
CA ALA A 153 3.53 -1.99 8.17
C ALA A 153 3.38 -2.19 9.68
N VAL A 154 2.24 -1.80 10.26
CA VAL A 154 1.92 -2.04 11.67
C VAL A 154 1.84 -3.54 11.97
N ALA A 155 1.15 -4.32 11.13
CA ALA A 155 1.05 -5.76 11.30
C ALA A 155 2.43 -6.44 11.20
N ALA A 156 3.25 -6.08 10.22
CA ALA A 156 4.60 -6.59 10.10
C ALA A 156 5.47 -6.23 11.30
N GLY A 157 5.40 -4.98 11.78
CA GLY A 157 6.13 -4.53 12.96
C GLY A 157 5.72 -5.28 14.23
N THR A 158 4.43 -5.53 14.44
CA THR A 158 3.95 -6.33 15.58
C THR A 158 4.40 -7.77 15.51
N MET A 159 4.34 -8.39 14.33
CA MET A 159 4.82 -9.77 14.14
C MET A 159 6.33 -9.88 14.40
N LEU A 160 7.12 -8.94 13.90
CA LEU A 160 8.56 -8.91 14.15
C LEU A 160 8.87 -8.70 15.62
N ALA A 161 8.11 -7.87 16.33
CA ALA A 161 8.29 -7.67 17.77
C ALA A 161 7.93 -8.90 18.62
N GLN A 162 6.96 -9.71 18.17
CA GLN A 162 6.50 -10.88 18.90
C GLN A 162 7.28 -12.17 18.55
N PHE A 163 7.68 -12.30 17.29
CA PHE A 163 8.24 -13.56 16.75
C PHE A 163 9.66 -13.42 16.18
N GLY A 164 10.19 -12.20 16.07
CA GLY A 164 11.49 -11.91 15.46
C GLY A 164 12.66 -11.88 16.45
N GLY A 165 12.51 -12.45 17.65
CA GLY A 165 13.54 -12.57 18.69
C GLY A 165 14.53 -13.70 18.43
#